data_d4e6d2d203966d7c6ef01c934a27327a
#
_entry.id   d4e6d2d203966d7c6ef01c934a27327a
#
_cell.length_a   1.000
_cell.length_b   1.000
_cell.length_c   1.000
_cell.angle_alpha   90.00
_cell.angle_beta   90.00
_cell.angle_gamma   90.00
#
_symmetry.space_group_name_H-M   'P 1'
#
loop_
_entity.id
_entity.type
_entity.pdbx_description
1 polymer ?
#
loop_
_entity_poly.entity_id
_entity_poly.type
_entity_poly.pdbx_seq_one_letter_code
_entity_poly.pdbx_strand_id
1 'polypeptide(L)'
;MYNDPYSDPKAWESYFKNIVWLHYKPANCCDLPDEHGGDFGLECYTLSGHVFQCYLPEQSSDIDKLYKAQQKKIYTDIKKFSQDNIKELEELFGTLKISRWILATP
;
A
#
# COMPACT_ATOMS: atom_id res chain seq x y z
N MET A 1 19.44 14.89 -8.19
CA MET A 1 18.61 14.64 -9.39
C MET A 1 17.18 14.35 -8.95
N TYR A 2 16.25 15.07 -9.50
CA TYR A 2 14.83 14.88 -9.18
C TYR A 2 14.26 13.69 -9.96
N ASN A 3 13.66 12.74 -9.27
CA ASN A 3 12.97 11.61 -9.89
C ASN A 3 11.47 11.89 -9.90
N ASP A 4 10.85 11.75 -11.07
CA ASP A 4 9.42 11.89 -11.21
C ASP A 4 8.72 10.73 -10.48
N PRO A 5 7.90 11.02 -9.43
CA PRO A 5 7.20 9.97 -8.69
C PRO A 5 6.18 9.22 -9.53
N TYR A 6 5.80 9.77 -10.67
CA TYR A 6 4.82 9.16 -11.56
C TYR A 6 5.46 8.37 -12.69
N SER A 7 6.79 8.20 -12.70
CA SER A 7 7.50 7.56 -13.79
C SER A 7 7.28 6.04 -13.83
N ASP A 8 7.17 5.40 -12.68
CA ASP A 8 6.90 3.96 -12.57
C ASP A 8 6.35 3.62 -11.19
N PRO A 9 5.79 2.39 -11.01
CA PRO A 9 5.20 2.00 -9.72
C PRO A 9 6.17 2.06 -8.55
N LYS A 10 7.45 1.72 -8.75
CA LYS A 10 8.44 1.79 -7.66
C LYS A 10 8.75 3.22 -7.26
N ALA A 11 8.81 4.14 -8.22
CA ALA A 11 9.03 5.55 -7.94
C ALA A 11 7.86 6.12 -7.15
N TRP A 12 6.63 5.77 -7.51
CA TRP A 12 5.43 6.17 -6.77
C TRP A 12 5.44 5.62 -5.35
N GLU A 13 5.74 4.33 -5.19
CA GLU A 13 5.82 3.67 -3.89
C GLU A 13 6.84 4.37 -2.97
N SER A 14 8.05 4.63 -3.47
CA SER A 14 9.11 5.29 -2.71
C SER A 14 8.71 6.70 -2.30
N TYR A 15 8.13 7.44 -3.22
CA TYR A 15 7.65 8.81 -2.96
C TYR A 15 6.57 8.81 -1.87
N PHE A 16 5.60 7.91 -1.98
CA PHE A 16 4.50 7.81 -1.02
C PHE A 16 5.00 7.38 0.36
N LYS A 17 5.90 6.41 0.43
CA LYS A 17 6.49 5.98 1.71
C LYS A 17 7.21 7.11 2.42
N ASN A 18 7.90 7.97 1.68
CA ASN A 18 8.54 9.16 2.26
C ASN A 18 7.52 10.11 2.85
N ILE A 19 6.37 10.29 2.19
CA ILE A 19 5.29 11.13 2.71
C ILE A 19 4.74 10.55 4.01
N VAL A 20 4.49 9.25 4.05
CA VAL A 20 4.02 8.56 5.25
C VAL A 20 5.02 8.73 6.39
N TRP A 21 6.29 8.54 6.09
CA TRP A 21 7.39 8.68 7.05
C TRP A 21 7.44 10.07 7.67
N LEU A 22 7.31 11.10 6.85
CA LEU A 22 7.30 12.48 7.31
C LEU A 22 6.06 12.80 8.15
N HIS A 23 4.92 12.26 7.78
CA HIS A 23 3.66 12.52 8.50
C HIS A 23 3.57 11.77 9.83
N TYR A 24 3.88 10.49 9.84
CA TYR A 24 3.72 9.62 11.03
C TYR A 24 4.97 9.53 11.88
N LYS A 25 6.11 10.00 11.39
CA LYS A 25 7.45 9.92 11.98
C LYS A 25 8.05 8.51 11.93
N PRO A 26 9.38 8.39 11.83
CA PRO A 26 10.04 7.09 11.61
C PRO A 26 9.69 6.01 12.62
N ALA A 27 9.54 6.38 13.90
CA ALA A 27 9.26 5.42 14.96
C ALA A 27 7.90 4.72 14.80
N ASN A 28 6.98 5.29 14.01
CA ASN A 28 5.63 4.76 13.84
C ASN A 28 5.39 4.10 12.48
N CYS A 29 6.39 4.11 11.60
CA CYS A 29 6.26 3.56 10.24
C CYS A 29 6.96 2.21 10.15
N CYS A 30 6.29 1.25 9.53
CA CYS A 30 6.82 -0.10 9.38
C CYS A 30 6.65 -0.54 7.92
N ASP A 31 7.74 -0.98 7.31
CA ASP A 31 7.69 -1.60 6.00
C ASP A 31 7.39 -3.08 6.14
N LEU A 32 6.77 -3.67 5.13
CA LEU A 32 6.56 -5.10 5.08
C LEU A 32 7.91 -5.78 4.84
N PRO A 33 8.28 -6.80 5.65
CA PRO A 33 9.55 -7.49 5.45
C PRO A 33 9.62 -8.21 4.11
N ASP A 34 10.71 -8.02 3.38
CA ASP A 34 10.93 -8.64 2.08
C ASP A 34 10.97 -10.17 2.14
N GLU A 35 11.39 -10.72 3.27
CA GLU A 35 11.49 -12.17 3.49
C GLU A 35 10.14 -12.88 3.40
N HIS A 36 9.04 -12.17 3.56
CA HIS A 36 7.72 -12.73 3.36
C HIS A 36 7.36 -12.82 1.88
N GLY A 37 8.24 -12.33 1.01
CA GLY A 37 8.22 -12.56 -0.46
C GLY A 37 6.95 -12.18 -1.13
N GLY A 38 6.11 -11.44 -0.48
CA GLY A 38 4.79 -11.38 -0.97
C GLY A 38 4.10 -10.06 -0.89
N ASP A 39 3.13 -10.04 -1.71
CA ASP A 39 2.17 -8.99 -1.80
C ASP A 39 0.97 -9.41 -0.93
N PHE A 40 0.96 -8.96 0.32
CA PHE A 40 -0.13 -9.22 1.26
C PHE A 40 -1.27 -8.19 1.17
N GLY A 41 -1.29 -7.38 0.12
CA GLY A 41 -2.26 -6.32 -0.02
C GLY A 41 -1.89 -5.05 0.73
N LEU A 42 -0.62 -4.87 1.08
CA LEU A 42 -0.12 -3.64 1.69
C LEU A 42 1.37 -3.46 1.38
N GLU A 43 1.80 -2.20 1.34
CA GLU A 43 3.21 -1.84 1.17
C GLU A 43 3.86 -1.48 2.50
N CYS A 44 3.13 -0.77 3.34
CA CYS A 44 3.61 -0.36 4.66
C CYS A 44 2.42 -0.13 5.59
N TYR A 45 2.73 -0.01 6.87
CA TYR A 45 1.72 0.26 7.88
C TYR A 45 2.28 1.15 8.98
N THR A 46 1.40 1.66 9.83
CA THR A 46 1.80 2.48 10.96
C THR A 46 1.33 1.84 12.27
N LEU A 47 1.97 2.20 13.38
CA LEU A 47 1.60 1.70 14.69
C LEU A 47 0.23 2.24 15.15
N SER A 48 -0.28 3.26 14.47
CA SER A 48 -1.64 3.76 14.71
C SER A 48 -2.74 2.89 14.08
N GLY A 49 -2.35 1.86 13.33
CA GLY A 49 -3.31 0.92 12.74
C GLY A 49 -3.75 1.26 11.32
N HIS A 50 -3.00 2.09 10.63
CA HIS A 50 -3.26 2.41 9.23
C HIS A 50 -2.35 1.60 8.33
N VAL A 51 -2.91 0.93 7.33
CA VAL A 51 -2.14 0.20 6.32
C VAL A 51 -2.33 0.86 4.96
N PHE A 52 -1.29 0.83 4.15
CA PHE A 52 -1.25 1.51 2.86
C PHE A 52 -0.85 0.54 1.76
N GLN A 53 -1.58 0.59 0.67
CA GLN A 53 -1.25 -0.11 -0.56
C GLN A 53 -1.06 0.94 -1.65
N CYS A 54 0.11 0.95 -2.28
CA CYS A 54 0.42 1.91 -3.33
C CYS A 54 -0.05 1.39 -4.69
N TYR A 55 -0.61 2.29 -5.48
CA TYR A 55 -1.07 1.98 -6.82
C TYR A 55 -0.82 3.15 -7.77
N LEU A 56 -0.06 2.90 -8.81
CA LEU A 56 0.11 3.85 -9.91
C LEU A 56 -0.66 3.32 -11.11
N PRO A 57 -1.80 3.92 -11.46
CA PRO A 57 -2.56 3.46 -12.62
C PRO A 57 -1.83 3.75 -13.92
N GLU A 58 -2.08 2.93 -14.94
CA GLU A 58 -1.61 3.20 -16.27
C GLU A 58 -2.22 4.51 -16.77
N GLN A 59 -1.42 5.27 -17.52
CA GLN A 59 -1.93 6.51 -18.10
C GLN A 59 -2.97 6.19 -19.16
N SER A 60 -4.14 6.77 -18.99
CA SER A 60 -5.25 6.64 -19.95
C SER A 60 -6.11 7.86 -19.88
N SER A 61 -6.62 8.30 -21.03
CA SER A 61 -7.63 9.35 -21.11
C SER A 61 -9.05 8.81 -20.90
N ASP A 62 -9.21 7.49 -20.83
CA ASP A 62 -10.51 6.84 -20.65
C ASP A 62 -10.80 6.70 -19.16
N ILE A 63 -11.71 7.54 -18.66
CA ILE A 63 -12.09 7.58 -17.24
C ILE A 63 -12.74 6.27 -16.80
N ASP A 64 -13.58 5.66 -17.64
CA ASP A 64 -14.22 4.40 -17.31
C ASP A 64 -13.21 3.28 -17.13
N LYS A 65 -12.18 3.26 -17.98
CA LYS A 65 -11.11 2.28 -17.91
C LYS A 65 -10.30 2.43 -16.63
N LEU A 66 -9.97 3.67 -16.26
CA LEU A 66 -9.27 3.96 -15.02
C LEU A 66 -10.09 3.55 -13.80
N TYR A 67 -11.37 3.86 -13.81
CA TYR A 67 -12.29 3.51 -12.73
C TYR A 67 -12.37 2.00 -12.52
N LYS A 68 -12.54 1.24 -13.60
CA LYS A 68 -12.61 -0.22 -13.54
C LYS A 68 -11.30 -0.83 -13.04
N ALA A 69 -10.16 -0.29 -13.50
CA ALA A 69 -8.84 -0.75 -13.04
C ALA A 69 -8.66 -0.51 -11.55
N GLN A 70 -9.06 0.65 -11.04
CA GLN A 70 -8.99 0.96 -9.62
C GLN A 70 -9.90 0.05 -8.79
N GLN A 71 -11.13 -0.20 -9.25
CA GLN A 71 -12.04 -1.13 -8.57
C GLN A 71 -11.45 -2.52 -8.46
N LYS A 72 -10.89 -3.02 -9.55
CA LYS A 72 -10.25 -4.33 -9.58
C LYS A 72 -9.06 -4.39 -8.63
N LYS A 73 -8.24 -3.34 -8.59
CA LYS A 73 -7.09 -3.24 -7.70
C LYS A 73 -7.51 -3.28 -6.24
N ILE A 74 -8.50 -2.47 -5.88
CA ILE A 74 -9.04 -2.43 -4.52
C ILE A 74 -9.55 -3.81 -4.11
N TYR A 75 -10.39 -4.43 -4.95
CA TYR A 75 -10.95 -5.73 -4.64
C TYR A 75 -9.87 -6.79 -4.45
N THR A 76 -8.92 -6.85 -5.38
CA THR A 76 -7.84 -7.83 -5.34
C THR A 76 -6.96 -7.66 -4.11
N ASP A 77 -6.56 -6.42 -3.81
CA ASP A 77 -5.63 -6.16 -2.71
C ASP A 77 -6.31 -6.28 -1.34
N ILE A 78 -7.55 -5.85 -1.21
CA ILE A 78 -8.31 -6.07 0.02
C ILE A 78 -8.48 -7.55 0.29
N LYS A 79 -8.76 -8.35 -0.74
CA LYS A 79 -8.88 -9.79 -0.60
C LYS A 79 -7.57 -10.42 -0.12
N LYS A 80 -6.43 -10.02 -0.68
CA LYS A 80 -5.12 -10.49 -0.23
C LYS A 80 -4.89 -10.15 1.24
N PHE A 81 -5.25 -8.94 1.63
CA PHE A 81 -5.06 -8.44 2.99
C PHE A 81 -6.01 -9.12 3.98
N SER A 82 -7.30 -9.23 3.64
CA SER A 82 -8.33 -9.65 4.60
C SER A 82 -8.62 -11.14 4.59
N GLN A 83 -8.22 -11.87 3.56
CA GLN A 83 -8.56 -13.29 3.39
C GLN A 83 -7.35 -14.17 3.09
N ASP A 84 -6.64 -13.88 1.99
CA ASP A 84 -5.63 -14.82 1.46
C ASP A 84 -4.41 -14.96 2.37
N ASN A 85 -4.04 -13.91 3.10
CA ASN A 85 -2.84 -13.86 3.92
C ASN A 85 -3.14 -13.56 5.39
N ILE A 86 -4.34 -13.89 5.85
CA ILE A 86 -4.80 -13.50 7.17
C ILE A 86 -3.92 -14.03 8.31
N LYS A 87 -3.44 -15.25 8.19
CA LYS A 87 -2.58 -15.86 9.22
C LYS A 87 -1.25 -15.17 9.33
N GLU A 88 -0.61 -14.91 8.18
CA GLU A 88 0.68 -14.24 8.12
C GLU A 88 0.57 -12.82 8.66
N LEU A 89 -0.52 -12.14 8.33
CA LEU A 89 -0.74 -10.77 8.80
C LEU A 89 -1.07 -10.71 10.29
N GLU A 90 -1.81 -11.69 10.82
CA GLU A 90 -2.06 -11.77 12.25
C GLU A 90 -0.75 -11.97 13.02
N GLU A 91 0.17 -12.79 12.51
CA GLU A 91 1.49 -12.97 13.11
C GLU A 91 2.31 -11.67 13.02
N LEU A 92 2.28 -11.01 11.87
CA LEU A 92 3.04 -9.76 11.66
C LEU A 92 2.56 -8.64 12.59
N PHE A 93 1.25 -8.45 12.70
CA PHE A 93 0.69 -7.36 13.48
C PHE A 93 0.63 -7.65 14.98
N GLY A 94 0.55 -8.93 15.37
CA GLY A 94 0.41 -9.30 16.77
C GLY A 94 -0.82 -8.68 17.41
N THR A 95 -0.61 -7.82 18.40
CA THR A 95 -1.69 -7.14 19.10
C THR A 95 -2.12 -5.82 18.45
N LEU A 96 -1.43 -5.40 17.39
CA LEU A 96 -1.77 -4.17 16.68
C LEU A 96 -3.12 -4.31 15.99
N LYS A 97 -4.02 -3.38 16.25
CA LYS A 97 -5.34 -3.36 15.60
C LYS A 97 -5.30 -2.47 14.37
N ILE A 98 -5.64 -3.05 13.23
CA ILE A 98 -5.73 -2.29 11.98
C ILE A 98 -7.12 -1.67 11.88
N SER A 99 -7.17 -0.34 11.75
CA SER A 99 -8.40 0.42 11.67
C SER A 99 -8.71 0.94 10.28
N ARG A 100 -7.71 1.08 9.41
CA ARG A 100 -7.89 1.60 8.05
C ARG A 100 -6.98 0.90 7.06
N TRP A 101 -7.54 0.54 5.92
CA TRP A 101 -6.80 0.12 4.73
C TRP A 101 -6.95 1.22 3.68
N ILE A 102 -5.85 1.74 3.18
CA ILE A 102 -5.83 2.93 2.34
C ILE A 102 -5.13 2.61 1.02
N LEU A 103 -5.82 2.83 -0.09
CA LEU A 103 -5.20 2.76 -1.41
C LEU A 103 -4.58 4.12 -1.71
N ALA A 104 -3.25 4.15 -1.84
CA ALA A 104 -2.50 5.36 -2.15
C ALA A 104 -2.27 5.46 -3.65
N THR A 105 -2.98 6.37 -4.29
CA THR A 105 -2.91 6.60 -5.73
C THR A 105 -2.82 8.11 -5.99
N PRO A 106 -2.13 8.51 -7.08
CA PRO A 106 -2.05 9.93 -7.43
C PRO A 106 -3.40 10.55 -7.74
#